data_2c6c18e9f0bd078c738a8e6781effa7a
#
_entry.id   2c6c18e9f0bd078c738a8e6781effa7a
#
_cell.length_a   1.000
_cell.length_b   1.000
_cell.length_c   1.000
_cell.angle_alpha   90.00
_cell.angle_beta   90.00
_cell.angle_gamma   90.00
#
_symmetry.space_group_name_H-M   'P 1'
#
loop_
_entity.id
_entity.type
_entity.pdbx_description
1 polymer ?
#
loop_
_entity_poly.entity_id
_entity_poly.type
_entity_poly.pdbx_seq_one_letter_code
_entity_poly.pdbx_strand_id
1 'polypeptide(L)'
;LTSHSVTLVYMKSYMVQQKSKTALDQVKQYHEQTKHEFNRYARSLGYLDWANQPNPFRRFDGAPLIPLPHLTLDEDPLSPSYESLFHPHSIPSQPVTLNSLSRFFEYALSLTAWKAYNGTRWALRSNPSSGNLHPTEGYVFTRSLDELALEPGLYHYAPKEHGLEHRWALPPELAQSMLQGIPSEGFLVGLTSIHWREAWKYGERAFRYCQHDIGHAIGTLRIAAATLGWNLLVLS
;
A
#
# COMPACT_ATOMS: atom_id res chain seq x y z
N LEU A 1 -21.98 0.82 -12.01
CA LEU A 1 -21.85 -0.17 -10.91
C LEU A 1 -20.40 -0.67 -10.94
N THR A 2 -19.52 -0.03 -10.19
CA THR A 2 -18.10 -0.36 -10.11
C THR A 2 -17.90 -1.50 -9.12
N SER A 3 -17.59 -2.68 -9.62
CA SER A 3 -17.20 -3.83 -8.82
C SER A 3 -15.86 -3.57 -8.14
N HIS A 4 -15.87 -3.45 -6.84
CA HIS A 4 -14.68 -3.27 -6.02
C HIS A 4 -14.20 -4.65 -5.57
N SER A 5 -13.12 -5.14 -6.15
CA SER A 5 -12.45 -6.35 -5.65
C SER A 5 -11.56 -5.98 -4.48
N VAL A 6 -12.02 -6.26 -3.28
CA VAL A 6 -11.18 -6.27 -2.07
C VAL A 6 -10.45 -7.61 -2.07
N THR A 7 -9.16 -7.60 -2.31
CA THR A 7 -8.35 -8.81 -2.15
C THR A 7 -7.93 -8.91 -0.68
N LEU A 8 -8.83 -9.41 0.15
CA LEU A 8 -8.43 -10.03 1.41
C LEU A 8 -7.77 -11.34 1.02
N VAL A 9 -6.46 -11.47 1.25
CA VAL A 9 -5.77 -12.76 1.09
C VAL A 9 -6.13 -13.62 2.29
N TYR A 10 -7.34 -14.18 2.26
CA TYR A 10 -7.74 -15.27 3.13
C TYR A 10 -7.96 -16.50 2.26
N MET A 11 -6.92 -17.30 2.06
CA MET A 11 -7.06 -18.63 1.47
C MET A 11 -7.32 -19.66 2.56
N LYS A 12 -8.58 -20.00 2.77
CA LYS A 12 -8.94 -21.23 3.48
C LYS A 12 -8.81 -22.40 2.51
N SER A 13 -7.86 -23.28 2.78
CA SER A 13 -7.65 -24.51 1.99
C SER A 13 -8.77 -25.50 2.27
N TYR A 14 -9.78 -25.54 1.39
CA TYR A 14 -10.64 -26.71 1.21
C TYR A 14 -11.31 -26.65 -0.16
N MET A 15 -10.85 -27.44 -1.06
CA MET A 15 -11.36 -27.93 -2.36
C MET A 15 -10.31 -27.81 -3.50
N VAL A 16 -9.19 -28.50 -3.31
CA VAL A 16 -7.98 -28.22 -4.13
C VAL A 16 -7.73 -29.29 -5.23
N GLN A 17 -8.34 -30.46 -5.25
CA GLN A 17 -7.76 -31.52 -6.09
C GLN A 17 -8.19 -31.59 -7.57
N GLN A 18 -9.32 -31.01 -7.99
CA GLN A 18 -9.68 -31.03 -9.43
C GLN A 18 -9.67 -29.65 -10.12
N LYS A 19 -9.74 -28.55 -9.35
CA LYS A 19 -9.62 -27.17 -9.88
C LYS A 19 -8.17 -26.68 -9.98
N SER A 20 -7.21 -27.31 -9.33
CA SER A 20 -5.84 -26.84 -9.24
C SER A 20 -5.07 -26.89 -10.56
N LYS A 21 -5.31 -27.91 -11.38
CA LYS A 21 -4.58 -28.10 -12.65
C LYS A 21 -4.94 -27.00 -13.67
N THR A 22 -6.21 -26.67 -13.79
CA THR A 22 -6.70 -25.63 -14.70
C THR A 22 -6.34 -24.22 -14.24
N ALA A 23 -6.38 -23.94 -12.94
CA ALA A 23 -5.98 -22.64 -12.39
C ALA A 23 -4.47 -22.41 -12.55
N LEU A 24 -3.64 -23.42 -12.30
CA LEU A 24 -2.20 -23.34 -12.51
C LEU A 24 -1.85 -23.11 -13.98
N ASP A 25 -2.53 -23.80 -14.89
CA ASP A 25 -2.32 -23.64 -16.33
C ASP A 25 -2.71 -22.22 -16.79
N GLN A 26 -3.80 -21.67 -16.27
CA GLN A 26 -4.19 -20.26 -16.52
C GLN A 26 -3.15 -19.27 -16.04
N VAL A 27 -2.61 -19.45 -14.82
CA VAL A 27 -1.54 -18.58 -14.28
C VAL A 27 -0.28 -18.69 -15.13
N LYS A 28 0.16 -19.88 -15.52
CA LYS A 28 1.30 -20.08 -16.39
C LYS A 28 1.07 -19.45 -17.78
N GLN A 29 -0.09 -19.66 -18.36
CA GLN A 29 -0.46 -19.05 -19.63
C GLN A 29 -0.44 -17.52 -19.56
N TYR A 30 -1.06 -16.94 -18.52
CA TYR A 30 -1.02 -15.49 -18.26
C TYR A 30 0.43 -14.99 -18.13
N HIS A 31 1.27 -15.71 -17.37
CA HIS A 31 2.68 -15.37 -17.22
C HIS A 31 3.39 -15.32 -18.57
N GLU A 32 3.25 -16.36 -19.38
CA GLU A 32 3.89 -16.46 -20.72
C GLU A 32 3.40 -15.38 -21.68
N GLN A 33 2.11 -15.08 -21.66
CA GLN A 33 1.51 -14.08 -22.57
C GLN A 33 1.88 -12.64 -22.20
N THR A 34 2.09 -12.35 -20.91
CA THR A 34 2.26 -10.98 -20.41
C THR A 34 3.70 -10.60 -20.03
N LYS A 35 4.64 -11.56 -20.04
CA LYS A 35 6.06 -11.25 -19.83
C LYS A 35 6.69 -10.69 -21.13
N HIS A 36 7.69 -9.80 -20.97
CA HIS A 36 8.59 -9.47 -22.05
C HIS A 36 9.63 -10.57 -22.22
N GLU A 37 9.97 -10.87 -23.43
CA GLU A 37 11.08 -11.75 -23.78
C GLU A 37 12.09 -10.99 -24.63
N PHE A 38 13.31 -11.50 -24.74
CA PHE A 38 14.37 -10.83 -25.50
C PHE A 38 13.96 -10.58 -26.97
N ASN A 39 13.30 -11.55 -27.60
CA ASN A 39 12.87 -11.46 -28.99
C ASN A 39 11.38 -11.17 -29.17
N ARG A 40 10.63 -10.98 -28.08
CA ARG A 40 9.18 -10.73 -28.10
C ARG A 40 8.73 -9.86 -26.96
N TYR A 41 8.34 -8.65 -27.26
CA TYR A 41 7.68 -7.81 -26.26
C TYR A 41 6.25 -8.25 -26.04
N ALA A 42 5.78 -8.17 -24.78
CA ALA A 42 4.38 -8.36 -24.48
C ALA A 42 3.52 -7.32 -25.19
N ARG A 43 2.29 -7.69 -25.52
CA ARG A 43 1.34 -6.85 -26.26
C ARG A 43 1.12 -5.49 -25.56
N SER A 44 1.11 -4.43 -26.35
CA SER A 44 0.78 -3.07 -25.93
C SER A 44 -0.62 -2.69 -26.44
N LEU A 45 -1.27 -1.73 -25.77
CA LEU A 45 -2.53 -1.14 -26.25
C LEU A 45 -2.34 -0.28 -27.50
N GLY A 46 -1.10 0.14 -27.81
CA GLY A 46 -0.77 1.01 -28.93
C GLY A 46 -1.04 2.48 -28.64
N TYR A 47 -2.27 2.88 -28.51
CA TYR A 47 -2.69 4.25 -28.19
C TYR A 47 -3.21 4.34 -26.74
N LEU A 48 -2.90 5.46 -26.07
CA LEU A 48 -3.41 5.79 -24.75
C LEU A 48 -4.44 6.92 -24.83
N ASP A 49 -5.57 6.72 -24.21
CA ASP A 49 -6.58 7.77 -24.03
C ASP A 49 -6.18 8.72 -22.90
N TRP A 50 -5.36 9.70 -23.23
CA TRP A 50 -4.84 10.68 -22.27
C TRP A 50 -5.92 11.56 -21.64
N ALA A 51 -7.07 11.74 -22.30
CA ALA A 51 -8.19 12.50 -21.76
C ALA A 51 -8.82 11.80 -20.54
N ASN A 52 -8.71 10.46 -20.50
CA ASN A 52 -9.21 9.62 -19.41
C ASN A 52 -8.09 9.02 -18.57
N GLN A 53 -6.94 9.72 -18.46
CA GLN A 53 -5.87 9.26 -17.57
C GLN A 53 -6.37 9.17 -16.14
N PRO A 54 -6.16 8.00 -15.46
CA PRO A 54 -6.60 7.80 -14.07
C PRO A 54 -5.94 8.80 -13.12
N ASN A 55 -6.74 9.37 -12.22
CA ASN A 55 -6.21 10.14 -11.09
C ASN A 55 -5.51 9.18 -10.11
N PRO A 56 -4.22 9.36 -9.81
CA PRO A 56 -3.50 8.51 -8.86
C PRO A 56 -3.85 8.80 -7.39
N PHE A 57 -4.65 9.83 -7.11
CA PHE A 57 -5.01 10.26 -5.78
C PHE A 57 -6.48 9.98 -5.49
N ARG A 58 -6.73 8.92 -4.74
CA ARG A 58 -8.08 8.61 -4.28
C ARG A 58 -8.43 9.46 -3.08
N ARG A 59 -9.65 9.97 -3.06
CA ARG A 59 -10.31 10.57 -1.91
C ARG A 59 -11.71 9.96 -1.76
N PHE A 60 -12.20 9.95 -0.55
CA PHE A 60 -13.56 9.53 -0.24
C PHE A 60 -14.37 10.76 0.17
N ASP A 61 -15.33 11.16 -0.66
CA ASP A 61 -16.13 12.33 -0.44
C ASP A 61 -16.87 12.26 0.90
N GLY A 62 -16.77 13.35 1.69
CA GLY A 62 -17.40 13.44 3.00
C GLY A 62 -16.66 12.69 4.13
N ALA A 63 -15.58 11.95 3.84
CA ALA A 63 -14.80 11.31 4.90
C ALA A 63 -13.99 12.35 5.70
N PRO A 64 -14.07 12.34 7.04
CA PRO A 64 -13.20 13.17 7.87
C PRO A 64 -11.74 12.83 7.61
N LEU A 65 -10.93 13.86 7.37
CA LEU A 65 -9.49 13.74 7.18
C LEU A 65 -8.75 14.17 8.44
N ILE A 66 -7.90 13.30 8.95
CA ILE A 66 -7.00 13.56 10.05
C ILE A 66 -5.62 13.82 9.43
N PRO A 67 -5.10 15.06 9.46
CA PRO A 67 -3.78 15.35 8.92
C PRO A 67 -2.71 14.65 9.75
N LEU A 68 -1.73 14.10 9.07
CA LEU A 68 -0.52 13.57 9.69
C LEU A 68 0.55 14.67 9.70
N PRO A 69 1.29 14.84 10.79
CA PRO A 69 2.37 15.84 10.84
C PRO A 69 3.50 15.42 9.91
N HIS A 70 3.97 16.35 9.06
CA HIS A 70 5.19 16.13 8.30
C HIS A 70 6.40 16.23 9.23
N LEU A 71 7.40 15.41 8.96
CA LEU A 71 8.69 15.52 9.63
C LEU A 71 9.37 16.82 9.23
N THR A 72 9.84 17.56 10.20
CA THR A 72 10.72 18.70 9.96
C THR A 72 12.18 18.24 10.02
N LEU A 73 13.07 18.96 9.33
CA LEU A 73 14.50 18.64 9.36
C LEU A 73 15.09 18.72 10.78
N ASP A 74 14.51 19.56 11.63
CA ASP A 74 14.95 19.74 13.02
C ASP A 74 14.44 18.59 13.94
N GLU A 75 13.36 17.94 13.54
CA GLU A 75 12.73 16.83 14.26
C GLU A 75 13.13 15.46 13.71
N ASP A 76 13.83 15.43 12.58
CA ASP A 76 14.36 14.16 12.06
C ASP A 76 15.49 13.71 13.00
N PRO A 77 15.20 12.80 13.94
CA PRO A 77 16.26 12.24 14.75
C PRO A 77 17.23 11.58 13.80
N LEU A 78 18.48 11.55 14.15
CA LEU A 78 19.51 10.81 13.44
C LEU A 78 18.92 9.48 12.96
N SER A 79 18.61 9.41 11.68
CA SER A 79 18.05 8.19 11.09
C SER A 79 19.01 7.04 11.38
N PRO A 80 18.51 5.85 11.72
CA PRO A 80 19.39 4.70 11.91
C PRO A 80 20.20 4.46 10.63
N SER A 81 21.41 3.95 10.77
CA SER A 81 22.22 3.60 9.61
C SER A 81 21.49 2.55 8.75
N TYR A 82 21.68 2.60 7.44
CA TYR A 82 21.07 1.63 6.52
C TYR A 82 21.35 0.19 6.94
N GLU A 83 22.56 -0.10 7.40
CA GLU A 83 22.94 -1.43 7.88
C GLU A 83 22.14 -1.88 9.10
N SER A 84 21.85 -0.97 10.02
CA SER A 84 21.06 -1.28 11.21
C SER A 84 19.66 -1.79 10.89
N LEU A 85 19.08 -1.41 9.76
CA LEU A 85 17.73 -1.84 9.35
C LEU A 85 17.65 -3.36 9.12
N PHE A 86 18.77 -4.02 8.89
CA PHE A 86 18.83 -5.47 8.61
C PHE A 86 19.24 -6.30 9.83
N HIS A 87 19.54 -5.66 10.95
CA HIS A 87 19.91 -6.35 12.18
C HIS A 87 18.74 -6.34 13.17
N PRO A 88 18.19 -7.50 13.51
CA PRO A 88 17.11 -7.58 14.49
C PRO A 88 17.47 -6.88 15.80
N HIS A 89 16.54 -6.11 16.35
CA HIS A 89 16.67 -5.42 17.64
C HIS A 89 17.79 -4.36 17.74
N SER A 90 18.40 -3.97 16.61
CA SER A 90 19.43 -2.91 16.60
C SER A 90 18.85 -1.51 16.80
N ILE A 91 17.57 -1.33 16.48
CA ILE A 91 16.85 -0.07 16.60
C ILE A 91 15.80 -0.21 17.70
N PRO A 92 15.82 0.64 18.75
CA PRO A 92 14.79 0.63 19.78
C PRO A 92 13.41 0.88 19.19
N SER A 93 12.42 0.10 19.63
CA SER A 93 11.04 0.26 19.19
C SER A 93 10.47 1.59 19.66
N GLN A 94 9.98 2.39 18.73
CA GLN A 94 9.26 3.63 19.01
C GLN A 94 7.80 3.31 19.41
N PRO A 95 7.21 4.07 20.34
CA PRO A 95 5.78 3.92 20.62
C PRO A 95 4.94 4.28 19.38
N VAL A 96 3.73 3.70 19.29
CA VAL A 96 2.79 3.97 18.21
C VAL A 96 2.00 5.24 18.54
N THR A 97 2.50 6.35 18.07
CA THR A 97 1.90 7.70 18.19
C THR A 97 1.47 8.21 16.82
N LEU A 98 0.77 9.32 16.77
CA LEU A 98 0.45 9.97 15.49
C LEU A 98 1.73 10.39 14.73
N ASN A 99 2.77 10.83 15.44
CA ASN A 99 4.06 11.20 14.83
C ASN A 99 4.80 9.99 14.25
N SER A 100 4.91 8.89 14.99
CA SER A 100 5.57 7.69 14.49
C SER A 100 4.78 7.02 13.35
N LEU A 101 3.44 7.05 13.42
CA LEU A 101 2.58 6.59 12.33
C LEU A 101 2.71 7.47 11.09
N SER A 102 2.82 8.80 11.27
CA SER A 102 3.11 9.73 10.19
C SER A 102 4.42 9.40 9.50
N ARG A 103 5.51 9.26 10.27
CA ARG A 103 6.83 8.87 9.76
C ARG A 103 6.78 7.55 8.99
N PHE A 104 6.06 6.56 9.53
CA PHE A 104 5.88 5.27 8.87
C PHE A 104 5.27 5.42 7.48
N PHE A 105 4.19 6.21 7.33
CA PHE A 105 3.57 6.44 6.02
C PHE A 105 4.38 7.37 5.14
N GLU A 106 5.05 8.36 5.70
CA GLU A 106 5.90 9.28 4.94
C GLU A 106 7.03 8.52 4.23
N TYR A 107 7.69 7.60 4.91
CA TYR A 107 8.74 6.79 4.31
C TYR A 107 8.22 5.67 3.40
N ALA A 108 7.00 5.19 3.62
CA ALA A 108 6.47 4.04 2.88
C ALA A 108 5.64 4.39 1.65
N LEU A 109 4.68 5.31 1.75
CA LEU A 109 3.63 5.49 0.75
C LEU A 109 3.40 6.95 0.32
N SER A 110 4.07 7.92 0.96
CA SER A 110 3.82 9.33 0.71
C SER A 110 4.45 9.83 -0.59
N LEU A 111 4.12 11.08 -0.93
CA LEU A 111 4.77 11.82 -2.00
C LEU A 111 6.21 12.14 -1.61
N THR A 112 7.15 11.90 -2.55
CA THR A 112 8.56 12.23 -2.37
C THR A 112 8.98 13.44 -3.19
N ALA A 113 8.39 13.62 -4.36
CA ALA A 113 8.72 14.73 -5.24
C ALA A 113 7.60 15.01 -6.27
N TRP A 114 7.59 16.22 -6.79
CA TRP A 114 6.89 16.57 -8.00
C TRP A 114 7.87 16.79 -9.13
N LYS A 115 7.59 16.21 -10.28
CA LYS A 115 8.31 16.50 -11.51
C LYS A 115 7.40 17.25 -12.49
N ALA A 116 8.00 18.10 -13.31
CA ALA A 116 7.31 18.82 -14.38
C ALA A 116 8.17 18.86 -15.64
N TYR A 117 7.55 18.65 -16.77
CA TYR A 117 8.19 18.74 -18.08
C TYR A 117 7.15 19.08 -19.16
N ASN A 118 7.45 20.05 -20.03
CA ASN A 118 6.58 20.47 -21.14
C ASN A 118 5.11 20.69 -20.73
N GLY A 119 4.87 21.41 -19.63
CA GLY A 119 3.52 21.71 -19.14
C GLY A 119 2.81 20.54 -18.42
N THR A 120 3.40 19.37 -18.42
CA THR A 120 2.88 18.20 -17.67
C THR A 120 3.55 18.12 -16.30
N ARG A 121 2.77 17.79 -15.28
CA ARG A 121 3.26 17.60 -13.89
C ARG A 121 2.79 16.26 -13.35
N TRP A 122 3.68 15.55 -12.67
CA TRP A 122 3.37 14.29 -11.99
C TRP A 122 4.10 14.14 -10.66
N ALA A 123 3.50 13.38 -9.76
CA ALA A 123 4.07 13.10 -8.45
C ALA A 123 4.80 11.77 -8.44
N LEU A 124 5.86 11.69 -7.63
CA LEU A 124 6.53 10.44 -7.27
C LEU A 124 6.16 10.09 -5.84
N ARG A 125 6.10 8.81 -5.52
CA ARG A 125 5.89 8.28 -4.17
C ARG A 125 7.09 7.49 -3.68
N SER A 126 7.14 7.25 -2.37
CA SER A 126 8.15 6.37 -1.75
C SER A 126 8.10 4.97 -2.33
N ASN A 127 6.90 4.41 -2.50
CA ASN A 127 6.70 3.13 -3.18
C ASN A 127 6.68 3.31 -4.70
N PRO A 128 7.61 2.70 -5.45
CA PRO A 128 7.59 2.74 -6.91
C PRO A 128 6.32 2.14 -7.48
N SER A 129 5.88 2.68 -8.62
CA SER A 129 4.72 2.16 -9.35
C SER A 129 4.98 2.08 -10.83
N SER A 130 4.53 1.02 -11.45
CA SER A 130 4.62 0.82 -12.89
C SER A 130 3.91 1.95 -13.64
N GLY A 131 4.64 2.63 -14.51
CA GLY A 131 4.08 3.77 -15.25
C GLY A 131 3.66 4.97 -14.41
N ASN A 132 3.98 5.00 -13.12
CA ASN A 132 3.61 6.05 -12.16
C ASN A 132 2.08 6.22 -12.00
N LEU A 133 1.34 5.11 -12.06
CA LEU A 133 -0.12 5.09 -12.00
C LEU A 133 -0.67 4.86 -10.59
N HIS A 134 0.18 4.37 -9.69
CA HIS A 134 -0.10 4.19 -8.26
C HIS A 134 -1.43 3.50 -7.96
N PRO A 135 -1.62 2.25 -8.42
CA PRO A 135 -2.84 1.49 -8.16
C PRO A 135 -3.00 1.11 -6.69
N THR A 136 -1.88 1.05 -5.95
CA THR A 136 -1.88 0.61 -4.56
C THR A 136 -2.39 1.68 -3.62
N GLU A 137 -3.43 1.35 -2.85
CA GLU A 137 -4.01 2.16 -1.78
C GLU A 137 -3.69 1.53 -0.43
N GLY A 138 -3.33 2.36 0.56
CA GLY A 138 -3.01 1.95 1.92
C GLY A 138 -4.15 2.22 2.90
N TYR A 139 -4.36 1.29 3.82
CA TYR A 139 -5.37 1.41 4.88
C TYR A 139 -4.75 1.05 6.23
N VAL A 140 -5.21 1.71 7.28
CA VAL A 140 -4.89 1.37 8.68
C VAL A 140 -6.14 0.87 9.35
N PHE A 141 -5.99 -0.24 10.07
CA PHE A 141 -7.00 -0.75 10.95
C PHE A 141 -6.43 -0.79 12.37
N THR A 142 -7.03 -0.03 13.27
CA THR A 142 -6.51 0.11 14.64
C THR A 142 -7.61 -0.06 15.69
N ARG A 143 -7.21 -0.54 16.86
CA ARG A 143 -7.97 -0.41 18.09
C ARG A 143 -7.63 0.92 18.76
N SER A 144 -8.26 1.23 19.89
CA SER A 144 -7.78 2.32 20.73
C SER A 144 -6.37 2.03 21.21
N LEU A 145 -5.46 2.95 20.93
CA LEU A 145 -4.09 2.94 21.42
C LEU A 145 -3.88 4.27 22.15
N ASP A 146 -3.45 4.22 23.41
CA ASP A 146 -3.45 5.37 24.32
C ASP A 146 -2.69 6.59 23.75
N GLU A 147 -1.58 6.34 23.03
CA GLU A 147 -0.74 7.39 22.48
C GLU A 147 -1.06 7.76 21.04
N LEU A 148 -1.92 7.00 20.37
CA LEU A 148 -2.21 7.22 18.94
C LEU A 148 -3.24 8.33 18.71
N ALA A 149 -4.10 8.61 19.69
CA ALA A 149 -5.17 9.62 19.60
C ALA A 149 -6.10 9.43 18.39
N LEU A 150 -6.30 8.19 17.95
CA LEU A 150 -7.27 7.79 16.93
C LEU A 150 -8.35 6.90 17.54
N GLU A 151 -9.59 7.12 17.12
CA GLU A 151 -10.68 6.21 17.47
C GLU A 151 -10.46 4.82 16.82
N PRO A 152 -10.93 3.74 17.46
CA PRO A 152 -10.91 2.42 16.84
C PRO A 152 -11.61 2.44 15.48
N GLY A 153 -10.92 2.00 14.43
CA GLY A 153 -11.50 2.12 13.12
C GLY A 153 -10.63 1.71 11.95
N LEU A 154 -11.23 1.87 10.77
CA LEU A 154 -10.56 1.72 9.49
C LEU A 154 -10.31 3.10 8.89
N TYR A 155 -9.09 3.34 8.48
CA TYR A 155 -8.65 4.59 7.87
C TYR A 155 -8.00 4.34 6.52
N HIS A 156 -8.28 5.19 5.54
CA HIS A 156 -7.57 5.23 4.27
C HIS A 156 -6.45 6.26 4.33
N TYR A 157 -5.27 5.90 3.90
CA TYR A 157 -4.16 6.84 3.78
C TYR A 157 -4.27 7.64 2.48
N ALA A 158 -4.41 8.95 2.58
CA ALA A 158 -4.47 9.90 1.48
C ALA A 158 -3.08 10.53 1.24
N PRO A 159 -2.28 10.00 0.28
CA PRO A 159 -0.86 10.38 0.16
C PRO A 159 -0.63 11.82 -0.29
N LYS A 160 -1.57 12.42 -1.02
CA LYS A 160 -1.43 13.81 -1.47
C LYS A 160 -1.58 14.81 -0.33
N GLU A 161 -2.47 14.52 0.58
CA GLU A 161 -2.77 15.32 1.77
C GLU A 161 -1.90 14.94 2.95
N HIS A 162 -1.20 13.82 2.88
CA HIS A 162 -0.51 13.17 3.99
C HIS A 162 -1.41 13.07 5.21
N GLY A 163 -2.49 12.32 5.07
CA GLY A 163 -3.51 12.22 6.11
C GLY A 163 -4.27 10.91 6.07
N LEU A 164 -5.03 10.67 7.11
CA LEU A 164 -5.88 9.49 7.29
C LEU A 164 -7.36 9.87 7.13
N GLU A 165 -8.04 9.31 6.17
CA GLU A 165 -9.48 9.45 6.00
C GLU A 165 -10.20 8.39 6.83
N HIS A 166 -11.00 8.81 7.80
CA HIS A 166 -11.79 7.90 8.62
C HIS A 166 -12.89 7.25 7.79
N ARG A 167 -12.81 5.94 7.60
CA ARG A 167 -13.72 5.17 6.74
C ARG A 167 -14.80 4.42 7.50
N TRP A 168 -14.47 3.95 8.67
CA TRP A 168 -15.39 3.16 9.48
C TRP A 168 -14.99 3.22 10.95
N ALA A 169 -15.91 3.69 11.80
CA ALA A 169 -15.77 3.59 13.25
C ALA A 169 -16.15 2.18 13.70
N LEU A 170 -15.30 1.56 14.48
CA LEU A 170 -15.49 0.20 14.96
C LEU A 170 -15.93 0.20 16.41
N PRO A 171 -16.99 -0.54 16.74
CA PRO A 171 -17.26 -0.85 18.13
C PRO A 171 -16.02 -1.47 18.77
N PRO A 172 -15.65 -1.06 20.01
CA PRO A 172 -14.42 -1.55 20.67
C PRO A 172 -14.32 -3.09 20.73
N GLU A 173 -15.43 -3.75 20.99
CA GLU A 173 -15.52 -5.22 21.06
C GLU A 173 -15.18 -5.87 19.70
N LEU A 174 -15.66 -5.29 18.60
CA LEU A 174 -15.37 -5.77 17.25
C LEU A 174 -13.90 -5.54 16.91
N ALA A 175 -13.35 -4.35 17.22
CA ALA A 175 -11.94 -4.05 17.03
C ALA A 175 -11.05 -5.04 17.79
N GLN A 176 -11.41 -5.33 19.03
CA GLN A 176 -10.72 -6.32 19.86
C GLN A 176 -10.74 -7.71 19.22
N SER A 177 -11.90 -8.14 18.76
CA SER A 177 -12.07 -9.46 18.12
C SER A 177 -11.27 -9.58 16.81
N MET A 178 -11.32 -8.56 15.96
CA MET A 178 -10.62 -8.55 14.66
C MET A 178 -9.09 -8.47 14.81
N LEU A 179 -8.60 -7.88 15.89
CA LEU A 179 -7.18 -7.76 16.22
C LEU A 179 -6.72 -8.82 17.23
N GLN A 180 -7.50 -9.87 17.42
CA GLN A 180 -7.09 -10.99 18.28
C GLN A 180 -5.81 -11.62 17.75
N GLY A 181 -4.82 -11.80 18.62
CA GLY A 181 -3.50 -12.33 18.25
C GLY A 181 -2.49 -11.29 17.75
N ILE A 182 -2.93 -10.05 17.52
CA ILE A 182 -2.03 -8.92 17.30
C ILE A 182 -1.63 -8.33 18.65
N PRO A 183 -0.35 -7.99 18.88
CA PRO A 183 0.08 -7.33 20.10
C PRO A 183 -0.78 -6.13 20.48
N SER A 184 -0.92 -5.82 21.79
CA SER A 184 -1.79 -4.72 22.26
C SER A 184 -1.49 -3.37 21.59
N GLU A 185 -0.22 -3.13 21.33
CA GLU A 185 0.30 -1.90 20.69
C GLU A 185 0.31 -2.00 19.14
N GLY A 186 -0.10 -3.14 18.59
CA GLY A 186 -0.08 -3.39 17.16
C GLY A 186 -1.31 -2.88 16.43
N PHE A 187 -1.11 -2.60 15.15
CA PHE A 187 -2.16 -2.25 14.19
C PHE A 187 -1.98 -3.04 12.88
N LEU A 188 -3.01 -3.06 12.05
CA LEU A 188 -2.93 -3.70 10.73
C LEU A 188 -2.80 -2.66 9.63
N VAL A 189 -2.01 -2.98 8.62
CA VAL A 189 -1.96 -2.23 7.36
C VAL A 189 -2.54 -3.10 6.25
N GLY A 190 -3.58 -2.61 5.61
CA GLY A 190 -4.18 -3.24 4.45
C GLY A 190 -3.71 -2.56 3.16
N LEU A 191 -3.40 -3.36 2.14
CA LEU A 191 -3.11 -2.86 0.81
C LEU A 191 -4.17 -3.35 -0.17
N THR A 192 -4.65 -2.46 -1.04
CA THR A 192 -5.57 -2.81 -2.13
C THR A 192 -5.05 -2.26 -3.45
N SER A 193 -5.50 -2.84 -4.57
CA SER A 193 -5.14 -2.35 -5.90
C SER A 193 -6.36 -1.83 -6.64
N ILE A 194 -6.26 -0.61 -7.17
CA ILE A 194 -7.21 -0.08 -8.14
C ILE A 194 -6.75 -0.52 -9.54
N HIS A 195 -7.15 -1.74 -9.90
CA HIS A 195 -6.67 -2.45 -11.09
C HIS A 195 -6.81 -1.65 -12.40
N TRP A 196 -7.90 -0.88 -12.56
CA TRP A 196 -8.15 -0.16 -13.80
C TRP A 196 -7.11 0.93 -14.09
N ARG A 197 -6.42 1.50 -13.06
CA ARG A 197 -5.32 2.44 -13.27
C ARG A 197 -4.20 1.82 -14.12
N GLU A 198 -3.82 0.59 -13.80
CA GLU A 198 -2.84 -0.16 -14.60
C GLU A 198 -3.41 -0.63 -15.94
N ALA A 199 -4.69 -1.04 -15.96
CA ALA A 199 -5.36 -1.50 -17.18
C ALA A 199 -5.46 -0.40 -18.23
N TRP A 200 -5.64 0.86 -17.84
CA TRP A 200 -5.65 2.01 -18.73
C TRP A 200 -4.38 2.10 -19.60
N LYS A 201 -3.22 1.75 -19.03
CA LYS A 201 -1.94 1.86 -19.74
C LYS A 201 -1.44 0.52 -20.27
N TYR A 202 -1.66 -0.56 -19.53
CA TYR A 202 -1.01 -1.84 -19.79
C TYR A 202 -1.96 -2.96 -20.20
N GLY A 203 -3.27 -2.68 -20.25
CA GLY A 203 -4.27 -3.65 -20.69
C GLY A 203 -4.19 -4.95 -19.89
N GLU A 204 -4.03 -6.07 -20.57
CA GLU A 204 -3.97 -7.40 -19.96
C GLU A 204 -2.79 -7.60 -18.98
N ARG A 205 -1.72 -6.78 -19.09
CA ARG A 205 -0.59 -6.84 -18.17
C ARG A 205 -0.85 -6.19 -16.81
N ALA A 206 -1.98 -5.50 -16.64
CA ALA A 206 -2.31 -4.74 -15.44
C ALA A 206 -2.23 -5.57 -14.16
N PHE A 207 -2.69 -6.82 -14.17
CA PHE A 207 -2.62 -7.69 -13.00
C PHE A 207 -1.17 -7.94 -12.57
N ARG A 208 -0.26 -8.19 -13.50
CA ARG A 208 1.18 -8.35 -13.21
C ARG A 208 1.74 -7.11 -12.54
N TYR A 209 1.45 -5.92 -13.08
CA TYR A 209 1.98 -4.67 -12.54
C TYR A 209 1.39 -4.33 -11.16
N CYS A 210 0.10 -4.59 -10.94
CA CYS A 210 -0.47 -4.47 -9.59
C CYS A 210 0.26 -5.37 -8.57
N GLN A 211 0.64 -6.60 -8.95
CA GLN A 211 1.41 -7.48 -8.06
C GLN A 211 2.82 -6.93 -7.78
N HIS A 212 3.49 -6.37 -8.79
CA HIS A 212 4.79 -5.71 -8.58
C HIS A 212 4.67 -4.50 -7.66
N ASP A 213 3.66 -3.66 -7.86
CA ASP A 213 3.45 -2.45 -7.07
C ASP A 213 3.09 -2.76 -5.61
N ILE A 214 2.30 -3.81 -5.36
CA ILE A 214 2.07 -4.35 -4.01
C ILE A 214 3.38 -4.82 -3.38
N GLY A 215 4.21 -5.54 -4.14
CA GLY A 215 5.54 -5.97 -3.67
C GLY A 215 6.43 -4.79 -3.29
N HIS A 216 6.45 -3.72 -4.09
CA HIS A 216 7.16 -2.48 -3.77
C HIS A 216 6.61 -1.82 -2.49
N ALA A 217 5.28 -1.73 -2.34
CA ALA A 217 4.65 -1.16 -1.15
C ALA A 217 4.97 -1.98 0.11
N ILE A 218 4.94 -3.31 0.04
CA ILE A 218 5.36 -4.18 1.15
C ILE A 218 6.83 -3.93 1.50
N GLY A 219 7.70 -3.79 0.49
CA GLY A 219 9.13 -3.50 0.68
C GLY A 219 9.36 -2.18 1.40
N THR A 220 8.71 -1.10 0.94
CA THR A 220 8.84 0.23 1.57
C THR A 220 8.24 0.27 2.98
N LEU A 221 7.10 -0.41 3.21
CA LEU A 221 6.50 -0.54 4.55
C LEU A 221 7.44 -1.28 5.51
N ARG A 222 8.12 -2.35 5.06
CA ARG A 222 9.10 -3.07 5.89
C ARG A 222 10.28 -2.19 6.28
N ILE A 223 10.81 -1.43 5.32
CA ILE A 223 11.92 -0.51 5.59
C ILE A 223 11.46 0.60 6.55
N ALA A 224 10.30 1.20 6.30
CA ALA A 224 9.75 2.23 7.18
C ALA A 224 9.51 1.71 8.60
N ALA A 225 8.95 0.51 8.76
CA ALA A 225 8.78 -0.14 10.06
C ALA A 225 10.14 -0.35 10.76
N ALA A 226 11.14 -0.84 10.03
CA ALA A 226 12.47 -1.07 10.58
C ALA A 226 13.12 0.22 11.10
N THR A 227 12.93 1.37 10.43
CA THR A 227 13.44 2.67 10.93
C THR A 227 12.86 3.08 12.28
N LEU A 228 11.69 2.55 12.63
CA LEU A 228 10.99 2.79 13.89
C LEU A 228 11.23 1.66 14.93
N GLY A 229 12.04 0.67 14.57
CA GLY A 229 12.24 -0.52 15.41
C GLY A 229 10.98 -1.42 15.48
N TRP A 230 10.04 -1.24 14.56
CA TRP A 230 8.82 -2.05 14.48
C TRP A 230 9.04 -3.32 13.68
N ASN A 231 8.36 -4.38 14.09
CA ASN A 231 8.35 -5.65 13.36
C ASN A 231 7.10 -5.74 12.48
N LEU A 232 7.28 -5.82 11.17
CA LEU A 232 6.20 -5.96 10.20
C LEU A 232 6.12 -7.40 9.71
N LEU A 233 4.97 -8.03 9.94
CA LEU A 233 4.66 -9.38 9.46
C LEU A 233 3.61 -9.30 8.34
N VAL A 234 3.83 -10.09 7.29
CA VAL A 234 2.83 -10.26 6.23
C VAL A 234 1.93 -11.43 6.61
N LEU A 235 0.63 -11.16 6.73
CA LEU A 235 -0.37 -12.19 6.99
C LEU A 235 -0.77 -12.83 5.65
N SER A 236 -0.76 -14.16 5.60
CA SER A 236 -1.12 -14.98 4.43
C SER A 236 -2.26 -15.94 4.72
#